data_faffd097f82d9f59dd4bce0f06b13613
#
_entry.id   faffd097f82d9f59dd4bce0f06b13613
#
_cell.length_a   1.000
_cell.length_b   1.000
_cell.length_c   1.000
_cell.angle_alpha   90.00
_cell.angle_beta   90.00
_cell.angle_gamma   90.00
#
_symmetry.space_group_name_H-M   'P 1'
#
loop_
_entity.id
_entity.type
_entity.pdbx_description
1 polymer ?
#
loop_
_entity_poly.entity_id
_entity_poly.type
_entity_poly.pdbx_seq_one_letter_code
_entity_poly.pdbx_strand_id
1 'polypeptide(L)'
;MKKGNFNIIVRDITSAELDDYCVQNVKGYVTDDGFGIDKRNDKWFITDLYSGMSITALDRKQDCAMYLVKTKIPFERFKDARELGHRFLKECLKEN
;
A
#
# COMPACT_ATOMS: atom_id res chain seq x y z
N MET A 1 4.72 -15.93 -1.16
CA MET A 1 3.61 -14.94 -1.15
C MET A 1 2.30 -15.65 -1.45
N LYS A 2 1.26 -15.25 -0.79
CA LYS A 2 -0.08 -15.78 -1.02
C LYS A 2 -0.91 -14.79 -1.82
N LYS A 3 -1.76 -15.28 -2.70
CA LYS A 3 -2.79 -14.45 -3.32
C LYS A 3 -3.76 -13.96 -2.26
N GLY A 4 -4.13 -12.70 -2.32
CA GLY A 4 -5.04 -12.11 -1.35
C GLY A 4 -5.48 -10.72 -1.74
N ASN A 5 -6.47 -10.23 -1.02
CA ASN A 5 -6.96 -8.87 -1.17
C ASN A 5 -6.41 -8.02 -0.03
N PHE A 6 -6.17 -6.76 -0.32
CA PHE A 6 -5.74 -5.82 0.71
C PHE A 6 -6.19 -4.41 0.36
N ASN A 7 -6.16 -3.53 1.34
CA ASN A 7 -6.61 -2.16 1.18
C ASN A 7 -5.42 -1.23 0.95
N ILE A 8 -5.59 -0.33 0.01
CA ILE A 8 -4.59 0.70 -0.30
C ILE A 8 -5.23 2.08 -0.16
N ILE A 9 -4.41 3.06 0.14
CA ILE A 9 -4.81 4.46 0.13
C ILE A 9 -4.39 5.05 -1.19
N VAL A 10 -5.36 5.60 -1.91
CA VAL A 10 -5.13 6.25 -3.19
C VAL A 10 -5.74 7.64 -3.19
N ARG A 11 -5.24 8.50 -4.08
CA ARG A 11 -5.80 9.81 -4.26
C ARG A 11 -7.18 9.69 -4.91
N ASP A 12 -8.14 10.43 -4.37
CA ASP A 12 -9.48 10.45 -4.93
C ASP A 12 -9.53 11.40 -6.13
N ILE A 13 -9.41 10.85 -7.32
CA ILE A 13 -9.39 11.62 -8.56
C ILE A 13 -10.75 12.20 -8.94
N THR A 14 -11.82 11.76 -8.26
CA THR A 14 -13.17 12.29 -8.50
C THR A 14 -13.47 13.52 -7.65
N SER A 15 -12.63 13.78 -6.65
CA SER A 15 -12.80 14.94 -5.78
C SER A 15 -12.18 16.20 -6.39
N ALA A 16 -12.82 17.33 -6.15
CA ALA A 16 -12.30 18.64 -6.55
C ALA A 16 -11.12 19.09 -5.67
N GLU A 17 -10.95 18.48 -4.50
CA GLU A 17 -9.87 18.83 -3.58
C GLU A 17 -8.62 18.00 -3.84
N LEU A 18 -7.47 18.67 -3.84
CA LEU A 18 -6.20 18.04 -4.21
C LEU A 18 -5.69 17.04 -3.17
N ASP A 19 -6.11 17.17 -1.93
CA ASP A 19 -5.62 16.35 -0.81
C ASP A 19 -6.59 15.26 -0.37
N ASP A 20 -7.62 15.00 -1.16
CA ASP A 20 -8.56 13.93 -0.83
C ASP A 20 -8.00 12.56 -1.19
N TYR A 21 -8.18 11.64 -0.25
CA TYR A 21 -7.75 10.25 -0.40
C TYR A 21 -8.93 9.33 -0.13
N CYS A 22 -8.86 8.13 -0.68
CA CYS A 22 -9.84 7.08 -0.43
C CYS A 22 -9.15 5.74 -0.28
N VAL A 23 -9.89 4.79 0.28
CA VAL A 23 -9.42 3.41 0.43
C VAL A 23 -9.99 2.58 -0.71
N GLN A 24 -9.12 1.81 -1.34
CA GLN A 24 -9.49 0.91 -2.42
C GLN A 24 -9.01 -0.50 -2.07
N ASN A 25 -9.88 -1.49 -2.26
CA ASN A 25 -9.49 -2.89 -2.08
C ASN A 25 -8.97 -3.43 -3.41
N VAL A 26 -7.79 -4.04 -3.37
CA VAL A 26 -7.14 -4.57 -4.57
C VAL A 26 -6.82 -6.05 -4.39
N LYS A 27 -6.74 -6.75 -5.51
CA LYS A 27 -6.32 -8.15 -5.56
C LYS A 27 -4.85 -8.21 -5.94
N GLY A 28 -4.10 -9.00 -5.21
CA GLY A 28 -2.69 -9.15 -5.48
C GLY A 28 -2.10 -10.27 -4.65
N TYR A 29 -0.96 -9.98 -4.04
CA TYR A 29 -0.22 -10.94 -3.22
C TYR A 29 0.12 -10.29 -1.89
N VAL A 30 0.06 -11.07 -0.82
CA VAL A 30 0.43 -10.61 0.52
C VAL A 30 1.63 -11.39 1.01
N THR A 31 2.50 -10.73 1.75
CA THR A 31 3.68 -11.34 2.35
C THR A 31 3.47 -11.55 3.84
N ASP A 32 4.25 -12.47 4.44
CA ASP A 32 4.14 -12.76 5.87
C ASP A 32 4.59 -11.61 6.75
N ASP A 33 5.43 -10.73 6.22
CA ASP A 33 5.98 -9.58 6.96
C ASP A 33 5.21 -8.27 6.75
N GLY A 34 3.99 -8.35 6.21
CA GLY A 34 3.06 -7.23 6.22
C GLY A 34 3.07 -6.32 5.01
N PHE A 35 3.42 -6.86 3.83
CA PHE A 35 3.38 -6.10 2.57
C PHE A 35 2.37 -6.69 1.61
N GLY A 36 1.84 -5.83 0.74
CA GLY A 36 1.00 -6.23 -0.38
C GLY A 36 1.67 -5.85 -1.70
N ILE A 37 1.48 -6.67 -2.72
CA ILE A 37 2.04 -6.44 -4.05
C ILE A 37 0.90 -6.58 -5.05
N ASP A 38 0.66 -5.54 -5.85
CA ASP A 38 -0.38 -5.57 -6.88
C ASP A 38 0.04 -4.80 -8.13
N LYS A 39 -0.54 -5.16 -9.26
CA LYS A 39 -0.26 -4.52 -10.54
C LYS A 39 -1.26 -3.41 -10.82
N ARG A 40 -0.76 -2.21 -11.12
CA ARG A 40 -1.56 -1.04 -11.50
C ARG A 40 -0.83 -0.28 -12.60
N ASN A 41 -1.52 -0.01 -13.71
CA ASN A 41 -0.97 0.80 -14.81
C ASN A 41 0.43 0.32 -15.28
N ASP A 42 0.58 -0.97 -15.53
CA ASP A 42 1.82 -1.60 -16.01
C ASP A 42 2.97 -1.61 -15.00
N LYS A 43 2.73 -1.20 -13.76
CA LYS A 43 3.73 -1.27 -12.69
C LYS A 43 3.22 -2.15 -11.56
N TRP A 44 4.17 -2.76 -10.86
CA TRP A 44 3.89 -3.54 -9.66
C TRP A 44 4.21 -2.69 -8.43
N PHE A 45 3.21 -2.49 -7.59
CA PHE A 45 3.32 -1.63 -6.41
C PHE A 45 3.54 -2.48 -5.16
N ILE A 46 4.40 -1.99 -4.28
CA ILE A 46 4.57 -2.54 -2.94
C ILE A 46 3.86 -1.61 -1.97
N THR A 47 2.97 -2.17 -1.17
CA THR A 47 2.18 -1.42 -0.18
C THR A 47 2.49 -1.92 1.22
N ASP A 48 2.67 -0.99 2.16
CA ASP A 48 2.72 -1.31 3.58
C ASP A 48 1.29 -1.55 4.06
N LEU A 49 0.98 -2.79 4.45
CA LEU A 49 -0.39 -3.17 4.83
C LEU A 49 -0.87 -2.46 6.09
N TYR A 50 0.04 -2.11 6.99
CA TYR A 50 -0.31 -1.39 8.21
C TYR A 50 -0.92 -0.02 7.92
N SER A 51 -0.33 0.72 7.01
CA SER A 51 -0.74 2.09 6.68
C SER A 51 -1.55 2.21 5.39
N GLY A 52 -1.52 1.20 4.52
CA GLY A 52 -2.14 1.28 3.20
C GLY A 52 -1.37 2.13 2.20
N MET A 53 -0.17 2.58 2.56
CA MET A 53 0.62 3.49 1.73
C MET A 53 1.59 2.73 0.84
N SER A 54 1.73 3.19 -0.41
CA SER A 54 2.69 2.62 -1.35
C SER A 54 4.12 3.00 -0.97
N ILE A 55 5.01 2.02 -1.03
CA ILE A 55 6.43 2.20 -0.75
C ILE A 55 7.19 2.51 -2.03
N THR A 56 6.97 1.71 -3.06
CA THR A 56 7.62 1.88 -4.36
C THR A 56 6.85 1.13 -5.44
N ALA A 57 7.21 1.38 -6.69
CA ALA A 57 6.65 0.68 -7.84
C ALA A 57 7.79 0.20 -8.73
N LEU A 58 7.69 -1.04 -9.20
CA LEU A 58 8.72 -1.69 -10.01
C LEU A 58 8.08 -2.32 -11.25
N ASP A 59 8.91 -2.70 -12.21
CA ASP A 59 8.42 -3.17 -13.50
C ASP A 59 7.85 -4.59 -13.46
N ARG A 60 8.35 -5.43 -12.55
CA ARG A 60 7.97 -6.84 -12.50
C ARG A 60 7.67 -7.29 -11.07
N LYS A 61 6.78 -8.28 -10.94
CA LYS A 61 6.43 -8.85 -9.64
C LYS A 61 7.65 -9.42 -8.90
N GLN A 62 8.52 -10.14 -9.61
CA GLN A 62 9.71 -10.70 -9.00
C GLN A 62 10.69 -9.65 -8.51
N ASP A 63 10.71 -8.48 -9.15
CA ASP A 63 11.52 -7.35 -8.67
C ASP A 63 11.02 -6.84 -7.33
N CYS A 64 9.71 -6.84 -7.12
CA CYS A 64 9.12 -6.47 -5.83
C CYS A 64 9.51 -7.45 -4.73
N ALA A 65 9.42 -8.73 -5.01
CA ALA A 65 9.83 -9.76 -4.05
C ALA A 65 11.31 -9.61 -3.69
N MET A 66 12.16 -9.37 -4.68
CA MET A 66 13.59 -9.19 -4.48
C MET A 66 13.89 -7.91 -3.69
N TYR A 67 13.16 -6.83 -4.00
CA TYR A 67 13.29 -5.56 -3.27
C TYR A 67 13.02 -5.76 -1.78
N LEU A 68 11.95 -6.48 -1.43
CA LEU A 68 11.60 -6.72 -0.03
C LEU A 68 12.63 -7.57 0.71
N VAL A 69 13.29 -8.49 0.01
CA VAL A 69 14.36 -9.31 0.60
C VAL A 69 15.63 -8.49 0.83
N LYS A 70 15.99 -7.64 -0.14
CA LYS A 70 17.29 -6.93 -0.13
C LYS A 70 17.25 -5.57 0.55
N THR A 71 16.09 -4.94 0.65
CA THR A 71 15.99 -3.57 1.14
C THR A 71 15.42 -3.55 2.56
N LYS A 72 16.14 -2.89 3.45
CA LYS A 72 15.63 -2.59 4.78
C LYS A 72 14.84 -1.28 4.70
N ILE A 73 13.52 -1.38 4.87
CA ILE A 73 12.65 -0.22 4.78
C ILE A 73 12.81 0.62 6.05
N PRO A 74 13.14 1.92 5.91
CA PRO A 74 13.41 2.76 7.07
C PRO A 74 12.12 3.30 7.71
N PHE A 75 11.32 2.42 8.31
CA PHE A 75 10.04 2.79 8.92
C PHE A 75 10.17 3.90 9.96
N GLU A 76 11.31 4.01 10.63
CA GLU A 76 11.56 5.05 11.61
C GLU A 76 11.48 6.45 11.03
N ARG A 77 11.84 6.62 9.76
CA ARG A 77 11.85 7.93 9.10
C ARG A 77 10.47 8.46 8.76
N PHE A 78 9.48 7.56 8.61
CA PHE A 78 8.12 7.98 8.27
C PHE A 78 7.08 7.39 9.23
N LYS A 79 7.49 7.26 10.47
CA LYS A 79 6.67 6.72 11.55
C LYS A 79 5.32 7.45 11.69
N ASP A 80 5.34 8.78 11.64
CA ASP A 80 4.12 9.58 11.79
C ASP A 80 3.18 9.44 10.60
N ALA A 81 3.73 9.41 9.38
CA ALA A 81 2.94 9.18 8.18
C ALA A 81 2.30 7.79 8.19
N ARG A 82 3.04 6.81 8.66
CA ARG A 82 2.57 5.44 8.78
C ARG A 82 1.40 5.31 9.75
N GLU A 83 1.48 6.00 10.89
CA GLU A 83 0.39 6.04 11.87
C GLU A 83 -0.84 6.78 11.35
N LEU A 84 -0.64 7.86 10.60
CA LEU A 84 -1.73 8.59 9.96
C LEU A 84 -2.46 7.71 8.96
N GLY A 85 -1.72 6.98 8.12
CA GLY A 85 -2.31 6.04 7.17
C GLY A 85 -3.11 4.96 7.87
N HIS A 86 -2.58 4.41 8.95
CA HIS A 86 -3.26 3.38 9.72
C HIS A 86 -4.59 3.89 10.29
N ARG A 87 -4.61 5.08 10.86
CA ARG A 87 -5.83 5.70 11.37
C ARG A 87 -6.85 5.95 10.26
N PHE A 88 -6.38 6.43 9.12
CA PHE A 88 -7.24 6.67 7.95
C PHE A 88 -7.90 5.37 7.49
N LEU A 89 -7.15 4.28 7.39
CA LEU A 89 -7.69 2.96 7.04
C LEU A 89 -8.77 2.53 8.03
N LYS A 90 -8.50 2.66 9.32
CA LYS A 90 -9.47 2.28 10.36
C LYS A 90 -10.76 3.09 10.28
N GLU A 91 -10.64 4.40 10.07
CA GLU A 91 -11.79 5.28 9.94
C GLU A 91 -12.65 4.92 8.72
N CYS A 92 -12.02 4.74 7.57
CA CYS A 92 -12.73 4.40 6.33
C CYS A 92 -13.40 3.03 6.40
N LEU A 93 -12.73 2.04 6.97
CA LEU A 93 -13.28 0.69 7.09
C LEU A 93 -14.39 0.59 8.14
N LYS A 94 -14.34 1.45 9.13
CA LYS A 94 -15.34 1.47 10.22
C LYS A 94 -16.69 2.04 9.77
N GLU A 95 -16.67 2.91 8.77
CA GLU A 95 -17.88 3.57 8.25
C GLU A 95 -18.67 2.67 7.29
N ASN A 96 -18.13 1.53 6.94
CA ASN A 96 -18.77 0.55 6.10
C ASN A 96 -19.26 -0.63 6.92
#